data_ad5128062c6979ffaf7826fb7ba0c3eb
#
_entry.id   ad5128062c6979ffaf7826fb7ba0c3eb
#
_cell.length_a   1.000
_cell.length_b   1.000
_cell.length_c   1.000
_cell.angle_alpha   90.00
_cell.angle_beta   90.00
_cell.angle_gamma   90.00
#
_symmetry.space_group_name_H-M   'P 1'
#
loop_
_entity.id
_entity.type
_entity.pdbx_description
1 polymer ?
#
loop_
_entity_poly.entity_id
_entity_poly.type
_entity_poly.pdbx_seq_one_letter_code
_entity_poly.pdbx_strand_id
1 'polypeptide(L)'
;MKKLKQAVDDYLLWMISSGYADKSIKRNEKILDHFVCFTERHKISWNHVFCSQNIDRFHQSTKCELTAVRGFCRYLVKQKRIVAPIEKEKYQLANIYKAYLHYYATARQVNNSRIQSIRRVLAAFELYLENNKIKLTGLTIEHIDAFFAEFNCDFSPATCRVYRSIIRGFLSYLYHQRQIIKRDLAPVVVGAPMFAQAKPPTFLRGDEVKKLFDSIDCYSQIGLRTYAMLQLAYTLGLRPVEICQITLDDISFRKAEININMRKCHNPLILPLPEVTIKAIAAYIIGARPQSAHRTFF
;
A
#
# COMPACT_ATOMS: atom_id res chain seq x y z
N MET A 1 1.37 10.38 -32.58
CA MET A 1 1.22 11.60 -31.79
C MET A 1 -0.25 11.99 -31.56
N LYS A 2 -1.05 12.32 -32.58
CA LYS A 2 -2.50 12.58 -32.41
C LYS A 2 -3.23 11.50 -31.60
N LYS A 3 -2.87 10.22 -31.82
CA LYS A 3 -3.46 9.06 -31.12
C LYS A 3 -3.19 9.07 -29.60
N LEU A 4 -2.01 9.54 -29.15
CA LEU A 4 -1.69 9.60 -27.72
C LEU A 4 -2.45 10.74 -27.02
N LYS A 5 -2.50 11.93 -27.64
CA LYS A 5 -3.28 13.07 -27.12
C LYS A 5 -4.77 12.70 -26.98
N GLN A 6 -5.36 12.17 -28.05
CA GLN A 6 -6.75 11.70 -28.02
C GLN A 6 -6.99 10.66 -26.92
N ALA A 7 -6.04 9.76 -26.70
CA ALA A 7 -6.16 8.75 -25.64
C ALA A 7 -6.08 9.33 -24.24
N VAL A 8 -5.31 10.41 -24.03
CA VAL A 8 -5.26 11.17 -22.77
C VAL A 8 -6.58 11.87 -22.52
N ASP A 9 -7.14 12.55 -23.55
CA ASP A 9 -8.43 13.22 -23.43
C ASP A 9 -9.55 12.22 -23.06
N ASP A 10 -9.60 11.06 -23.73
CA ASP A 10 -10.54 9.98 -23.44
C ASP A 10 -10.41 9.48 -22.00
N TYR A 11 -9.17 9.39 -21.49
CA TYR A 11 -8.90 8.96 -20.10
C TYR A 11 -9.38 10.00 -19.08
N LEU A 12 -9.13 11.29 -19.33
CA LEU A 12 -9.58 12.36 -18.46
C LEU A 12 -11.11 12.44 -18.42
N LEU A 13 -11.78 12.31 -19.58
CA LEU A 13 -13.24 12.21 -19.65
C LEU A 13 -13.78 11.00 -18.88
N TRP A 14 -13.10 9.85 -18.99
CA TRP A 14 -13.45 8.67 -18.19
C TRP A 14 -13.27 8.92 -16.69
N MET A 15 -12.23 9.63 -16.27
CA MET A 15 -12.06 9.99 -14.86
C MET A 15 -13.21 10.88 -14.35
N ILE A 16 -13.66 11.84 -15.17
CA ILE A 16 -14.80 12.70 -14.84
C ILE A 16 -16.07 11.85 -14.68
N SER A 17 -16.38 11.02 -15.65
CA SER A 17 -17.58 10.14 -15.63
C SER A 17 -17.54 9.10 -14.52
N SER A 18 -16.33 8.73 -14.04
CA SER A 18 -16.12 7.80 -12.93
C SER A 18 -16.12 8.48 -11.55
N GLY A 19 -16.40 9.80 -11.48
CA GLY A 19 -16.53 10.52 -10.21
C GLY A 19 -15.22 10.84 -9.50
N TYR A 20 -14.09 10.92 -10.23
CA TYR A 20 -12.82 11.37 -9.62
C TYR A 20 -12.91 12.86 -9.24
N ALA A 21 -12.27 13.21 -8.11
CA ALA A 21 -12.23 14.60 -7.65
C ALA A 21 -11.46 15.49 -8.65
N ASP A 22 -11.95 16.72 -8.89
CA ASP A 22 -11.38 17.71 -9.83
C ASP A 22 -9.88 17.94 -9.60
N LYS A 23 -9.46 18.00 -8.31
CA LYS A 23 -8.05 18.14 -7.94
C LYS A 23 -7.19 16.97 -8.45
N SER A 24 -7.75 15.75 -8.44
CA SER A 24 -7.06 14.56 -8.96
C SER A 24 -6.99 14.58 -10.48
N ILE A 25 -8.08 15.01 -11.15
CA ILE A 25 -8.14 15.12 -12.61
C ILE A 25 -7.10 16.13 -13.09
N LYS A 26 -7.09 17.35 -12.55
CA LYS A 26 -6.10 18.40 -12.88
C LYS A 26 -4.66 17.96 -12.64
N ARG A 27 -4.41 17.21 -11.56
CA ARG A 27 -3.08 16.64 -11.29
C ARG A 27 -2.66 15.61 -12.34
N ASN A 28 -3.57 14.71 -12.71
CA ASN A 28 -3.31 13.71 -13.74
C ASN A 28 -3.10 14.36 -15.12
N GLU A 29 -3.94 15.32 -15.49
CA GLU A 29 -3.82 16.12 -16.70
C GLU A 29 -2.42 16.71 -16.84
N LYS A 30 -1.97 17.49 -15.84
CA LYS A 30 -0.63 18.09 -15.82
C LYS A 30 0.50 17.08 -16.01
N ILE A 31 0.42 15.92 -15.33
CA ILE A 31 1.46 14.88 -15.45
C ILE A 31 1.42 14.22 -16.82
N LEU A 32 0.22 13.98 -17.36
CA LEU A 32 0.05 13.36 -18.67
C LEU A 32 0.46 14.31 -19.80
N ASP A 33 0.25 15.61 -19.67
CA ASP A 33 0.78 16.61 -20.61
C ASP A 33 2.32 16.56 -20.65
N HIS A 34 2.96 16.53 -19.48
CA HIS A 34 4.42 16.36 -19.44
C HIS A 34 4.85 15.05 -20.10
N PHE A 35 4.08 13.96 -19.91
CA PHE A 35 4.37 12.66 -20.52
C PHE A 35 4.18 12.71 -22.04
N VAL A 36 3.16 13.37 -22.55
CA VAL A 36 2.96 13.60 -23.99
C VAL A 36 4.12 14.40 -24.57
N CYS A 37 4.49 15.54 -23.96
CA CYS A 37 5.63 16.35 -24.40
C CYS A 37 6.95 15.57 -24.40
N PHE A 38 7.16 14.73 -23.38
CA PHE A 38 8.32 13.84 -23.32
C PHE A 38 8.35 12.85 -24.50
N THR A 39 7.23 12.18 -24.79
CA THR A 39 7.14 11.23 -25.89
C THR A 39 7.31 11.90 -27.26
N GLU A 40 6.82 13.14 -27.40
CA GLU A 40 7.01 13.96 -28.61
C GLU A 40 8.48 14.32 -28.82
N ARG A 41 9.13 14.85 -27.79
CA ARG A 41 10.53 15.26 -27.82
C ARG A 41 11.47 14.10 -28.19
N HIS A 42 11.17 12.90 -27.66
CA HIS A 42 11.98 11.71 -27.91
C HIS A 42 11.48 10.86 -29.09
N LYS A 43 10.50 11.34 -29.86
CA LYS A 43 9.91 10.66 -31.04
C LYS A 43 9.51 9.20 -30.77
N ILE A 44 8.94 8.95 -29.58
CA ILE A 44 8.56 7.60 -29.14
C ILE A 44 7.27 7.19 -29.87
N SER A 45 7.29 6.04 -30.53
CA SER A 45 6.10 5.52 -31.22
C SER A 45 5.07 4.97 -30.24
N TRP A 46 3.79 4.95 -30.66
CA TRP A 46 2.68 4.44 -29.84
C TRP A 46 2.94 3.06 -29.20
N ASN A 47 3.54 2.15 -29.95
CA ASN A 47 3.78 0.77 -29.47
C ASN A 47 4.83 0.68 -28.36
N HIS A 48 5.69 1.70 -28.22
CA HIS A 48 6.76 1.74 -27.24
C HIS A 48 6.56 2.76 -26.12
N VAL A 49 5.45 3.52 -26.15
CA VAL A 49 5.18 4.59 -25.16
C VAL A 49 5.22 4.05 -23.72
N PHE A 50 4.64 2.88 -23.50
CA PHE A 50 4.51 2.30 -22.15
C PHE A 50 5.54 1.21 -21.86
N CYS A 51 6.60 1.06 -22.63
CA CYS A 51 7.67 0.15 -22.24
C CYS A 51 8.39 0.67 -20.98
N SER A 52 8.84 -0.25 -20.13
CA SER A 52 9.44 0.08 -18.83
C SER A 52 10.60 1.06 -18.94
N GLN A 53 11.45 0.91 -19.98
CA GLN A 53 12.59 1.81 -20.24
C GLN A 53 12.14 3.26 -20.46
N ASN A 54 11.08 3.51 -21.24
CA ASN A 54 10.61 4.86 -21.53
C ASN A 54 9.89 5.49 -20.32
N ILE A 55 9.18 4.69 -19.53
CA ILE A 55 8.57 5.14 -18.28
C ILE A 55 9.66 5.52 -17.26
N ASP A 56 10.72 4.71 -17.13
CA ASP A 56 11.84 5.02 -16.24
C ASP A 56 12.59 6.28 -16.69
N ARG A 57 12.87 6.43 -18.00
CA ARG A 57 13.49 7.65 -18.56
C ARG A 57 12.65 8.89 -18.32
N PHE A 58 11.33 8.79 -18.49
CA PHE A 58 10.40 9.88 -18.15
C PHE A 58 10.51 10.26 -16.67
N HIS A 59 10.49 9.29 -15.77
CA HIS A 59 10.62 9.53 -14.33
C HIS A 59 11.96 10.19 -13.97
N GLN A 60 13.06 9.70 -14.51
CA GLN A 60 14.39 10.26 -14.28
C GLN A 60 14.53 11.70 -14.79
N SER A 61 13.94 12.00 -15.95
CA SER A 61 14.06 13.32 -16.58
C SER A 61 13.15 14.38 -15.95
N THR A 62 11.98 14.00 -15.43
CA THR A 62 10.98 14.95 -14.94
C THR A 62 10.78 14.92 -13.42
N LYS A 63 11.27 13.86 -12.75
CA LYS A 63 10.98 13.54 -11.33
C LYS A 63 9.47 13.50 -11.02
N CYS A 64 8.61 13.45 -12.04
CA CYS A 64 7.16 13.35 -11.87
C CYS A 64 6.75 12.01 -11.31
N GLU A 65 5.68 11.99 -10.52
CA GLU A 65 5.10 10.76 -10.02
C GLU A 65 4.54 9.90 -11.16
N LEU A 66 4.89 8.63 -11.18
CA LEU A 66 4.41 7.68 -12.19
C LEU A 66 2.96 7.22 -12.01
N THR A 67 2.29 7.63 -10.93
CA THR A 67 0.93 7.16 -10.60
C THR A 67 -0.07 7.46 -11.71
N ALA A 68 -0.04 8.66 -12.28
CA ALA A 68 -0.89 9.07 -13.38
C ALA A 68 -0.62 8.27 -14.67
N VAL A 69 0.65 8.13 -15.03
CA VAL A 69 1.07 7.36 -16.23
C VAL A 69 0.69 5.88 -16.10
N ARG A 70 0.89 5.29 -14.94
CA ARG A 70 0.48 3.90 -14.66
C ARG A 70 -1.04 3.72 -14.64
N GLY A 71 -1.78 4.71 -14.13
CA GLY A 71 -3.25 4.74 -14.17
C GLY A 71 -3.77 4.78 -15.60
N PHE A 72 -3.22 5.66 -16.40
CA PHE A 72 -3.53 5.79 -17.82
C PHE A 72 -3.20 4.52 -18.62
N CYS A 73 -2.02 3.93 -18.38
CA CYS A 73 -1.64 2.65 -18.97
C CYS A 73 -2.67 1.54 -18.68
N ARG A 74 -3.06 1.39 -17.39
CA ARG A 74 -4.08 0.40 -16.97
C ARG A 74 -5.42 0.64 -17.65
N TYR A 75 -5.86 1.91 -17.79
CA TYR A 75 -7.05 2.25 -18.51
C TYR A 75 -6.99 1.77 -19.97
N LEU A 76 -5.90 2.07 -20.68
CA LEU A 76 -5.74 1.65 -22.09
C LEU A 76 -5.68 0.13 -22.26
N VAL A 77 -5.07 -0.59 -21.33
CA VAL A 77 -5.08 -2.07 -21.31
C VAL A 77 -6.50 -2.58 -21.14
N LYS A 78 -7.26 -2.01 -20.18
CA LYS A 78 -8.68 -2.38 -19.94
C LYS A 78 -9.56 -2.12 -21.16
N GLN A 79 -9.27 -1.04 -21.90
CA GLN A 79 -9.95 -0.72 -23.17
C GLN A 79 -9.43 -1.52 -24.37
N LYS A 80 -8.50 -2.47 -24.17
CA LYS A 80 -7.85 -3.26 -25.23
C LYS A 80 -7.17 -2.39 -26.33
N ARG A 81 -6.78 -1.17 -25.99
CA ARG A 81 -6.10 -0.24 -26.93
C ARG A 81 -4.58 -0.47 -27.01
N ILE A 82 -4.03 -1.06 -25.97
CA ILE A 82 -2.62 -1.50 -25.90
C ILE A 82 -2.55 -2.88 -25.24
N VAL A 83 -1.48 -3.60 -25.55
CA VAL A 83 -1.12 -4.82 -24.81
C VAL A 83 -0.50 -4.40 -23.48
N ALA A 84 -0.78 -5.15 -22.42
CA ALA A 84 -0.16 -4.89 -21.12
C ALA A 84 1.38 -4.85 -21.28
N PRO A 85 2.05 -3.78 -20.81
CA PRO A 85 3.50 -3.73 -20.86
C PRO A 85 4.07 -4.95 -20.15
N ILE A 86 5.11 -5.56 -20.75
CA ILE A 86 5.86 -6.61 -20.07
C ILE A 86 6.42 -5.98 -18.79
N GLU A 87 5.89 -6.39 -17.63
CA GLU A 87 6.49 -6.00 -16.36
C GLU A 87 7.95 -6.43 -16.37
N LYS A 88 8.87 -5.57 -15.87
CA LYS A 88 10.25 -6.00 -15.61
C LYS A 88 10.18 -7.34 -14.89
N GLU A 89 10.90 -8.34 -15.37
CA GLU A 89 11.01 -9.61 -14.66
C GLU A 89 11.33 -9.29 -13.19
N LYS A 90 10.41 -9.66 -12.32
CA LYS A 90 10.64 -9.50 -10.88
C LYS A 90 11.85 -10.36 -10.56
N TYR A 91 12.86 -9.74 -9.94
CA TYR A 91 14.05 -10.46 -9.48
C TYR A 91 13.66 -11.81 -8.88
N GLN A 92 14.17 -12.89 -9.48
CA GLN A 92 13.83 -14.24 -9.07
C GLN A 92 14.75 -14.67 -7.94
N LEU A 93 14.24 -14.59 -6.73
CA LEU A 93 14.92 -15.11 -5.55
C LEU A 93 15.36 -16.57 -5.73
N ALA A 94 16.54 -16.93 -5.27
CA ALA A 94 16.98 -18.31 -5.21
C ALA A 94 16.08 -19.18 -4.31
N ASN A 95 16.15 -20.49 -4.48
CA ASN A 95 15.21 -21.42 -3.88
C ASN A 95 15.18 -21.36 -2.35
N ILE A 96 16.28 -21.04 -1.69
CA ILE A 96 16.33 -20.95 -0.21
C ILE A 96 15.48 -19.79 0.31
N TYR A 97 15.47 -18.64 -0.37
CA TYR A 97 14.65 -17.49 0.00
C TYR A 97 13.16 -17.76 -0.29
N LYS A 98 12.85 -18.42 -1.41
CA LYS A 98 11.47 -18.85 -1.73
C LYS A 98 10.94 -19.83 -0.68
N ALA A 99 11.77 -20.77 -0.26
CA ALA A 99 11.43 -21.72 0.79
C ALA A 99 11.15 -21.03 2.13
N TYR A 100 11.94 -20.01 2.49
CA TYR A 100 11.66 -19.20 3.67
C TYR A 100 10.35 -18.43 3.57
N LEU A 101 10.05 -17.81 2.41
CA LEU A 101 8.78 -17.10 2.22
C LEU A 101 7.58 -18.04 2.38
N HIS A 102 7.67 -19.24 1.85
CA HIS A 102 6.64 -20.28 2.03
C HIS A 102 6.51 -20.68 3.50
N TYR A 103 7.61 -21.04 4.15
CA TYR A 103 7.66 -21.36 5.58
C TYR A 103 7.03 -20.25 6.44
N TYR A 104 7.42 -18.99 6.18
CA TYR A 104 6.90 -17.86 6.95
C TYR A 104 5.39 -17.63 6.73
N ALA A 105 4.92 -17.79 5.49
CA ALA A 105 3.50 -17.67 5.16
C ALA A 105 2.67 -18.74 5.87
N THR A 106 3.11 -20.00 5.83
CA THR A 106 2.42 -21.13 6.42
C THR A 106 2.42 -21.07 7.96
N ALA A 107 3.58 -20.77 8.56
CA ALA A 107 3.72 -20.76 10.02
C ALA A 107 2.99 -19.59 10.70
N ARG A 108 2.77 -18.46 10.00
CA ARG A 108 2.24 -17.24 10.62
C ARG A 108 0.94 -16.70 10.03
N GLN A 109 0.37 -17.37 9.03
CA GLN A 109 -0.89 -16.97 8.37
C GLN A 109 -0.94 -15.47 8.03
N VAL A 110 0.15 -14.93 7.49
CA VAL A 110 0.29 -13.50 7.20
C VAL A 110 -0.32 -13.12 5.85
N ASN A 111 -0.75 -11.88 5.72
CA ASN A 111 -1.30 -11.35 4.48
C ASN A 111 -0.23 -11.18 3.38
N ASN A 112 -0.68 -11.16 2.12
CA ASN A 112 0.19 -11.02 0.95
C ASN A 112 1.06 -9.75 0.98
N SER A 113 0.57 -8.65 1.55
CA SER A 113 1.33 -7.40 1.67
C SER A 113 2.59 -7.59 2.53
N ARG A 114 2.49 -8.34 3.63
CA ARG A 114 3.64 -8.67 4.48
C ARG A 114 4.65 -9.54 3.75
N ILE A 115 4.18 -10.56 3.02
CA ILE A 115 5.04 -11.43 2.19
C ILE A 115 5.80 -10.62 1.13
N GLN A 116 5.14 -9.68 0.46
CA GLN A 116 5.79 -8.80 -0.52
C GLN A 116 6.84 -7.88 0.14
N SER A 117 6.60 -7.41 1.35
CA SER A 117 7.59 -6.62 2.11
C SER A 117 8.83 -7.47 2.45
N ILE A 118 8.63 -8.70 2.93
CA ILE A 118 9.72 -9.64 3.23
C ILE A 118 10.49 -9.96 1.95
N ARG A 119 9.80 -10.30 0.86
CA ARG A 119 10.41 -10.58 -0.44
C ARG A 119 11.32 -9.44 -0.92
N ARG A 120 10.89 -8.19 -0.77
CA ARG A 120 11.68 -7.01 -1.16
C ARG A 120 13.01 -6.92 -0.40
N VAL A 121 12.96 -7.11 0.92
CA VAL A 121 14.16 -7.05 1.76
C VAL A 121 15.10 -8.21 1.46
N LEU A 122 14.56 -9.41 1.27
CA LEU A 122 15.36 -10.59 0.93
C LEU A 122 15.99 -10.48 -0.45
N ALA A 123 15.29 -9.89 -1.44
CA ALA A 123 15.86 -9.64 -2.76
C ALA A 123 17.04 -8.65 -2.72
N ALA A 124 16.91 -7.59 -1.91
CA ALA A 124 18.00 -6.65 -1.71
C ALA A 124 19.21 -7.32 -1.00
N PHE A 125 18.91 -8.17 0.00
CA PHE A 125 19.96 -8.89 0.73
C PHE A 125 20.68 -9.92 -0.16
N GLU A 126 19.95 -10.69 -0.96
CA GLU A 126 20.52 -11.64 -1.90
C GLU A 126 21.41 -10.92 -2.93
N LEU A 127 20.94 -9.83 -3.53
CA LEU A 127 21.71 -9.04 -4.48
C LEU A 127 22.98 -8.45 -3.85
N TYR A 128 22.90 -7.98 -2.59
CA TYR A 128 24.07 -7.53 -1.84
C TYR A 128 25.11 -8.64 -1.68
N LEU A 129 24.67 -9.85 -1.29
CA LEU A 129 25.56 -11.00 -1.12
C LEU A 129 26.20 -11.42 -2.44
N GLU A 130 25.45 -11.43 -3.54
CA GLU A 130 25.95 -11.74 -4.88
C GLU A 130 27.01 -10.72 -5.33
N ASN A 131 26.73 -9.43 -5.20
CA ASN A 131 27.65 -8.35 -5.57
C ASN A 131 28.98 -8.41 -4.81
N ASN A 132 28.92 -8.80 -3.54
CA ASN A 132 30.10 -8.93 -2.68
C ASN A 132 30.70 -10.35 -2.69
N LYS A 133 30.16 -11.28 -3.50
CA LYS A 133 30.61 -12.68 -3.61
C LYS A 133 30.57 -13.43 -2.27
N ILE A 134 29.64 -13.10 -1.40
CA ILE A 134 29.48 -13.72 -0.07
C ILE A 134 28.52 -14.89 -0.17
N LYS A 135 28.95 -16.08 0.24
CA LYS A 135 28.11 -17.28 0.34
C LYS A 135 27.38 -17.30 1.68
N LEU A 136 26.14 -17.80 1.71
CA LEU A 136 25.35 -17.93 2.96
C LEU A 136 26.11 -18.77 4.02
N THR A 137 26.85 -19.79 3.64
CA THR A 137 27.64 -20.64 4.55
C THR A 137 28.79 -19.90 5.25
N GLY A 138 29.29 -18.81 4.66
CA GLY A 138 30.35 -17.95 5.19
C GLY A 138 29.82 -16.61 5.75
N LEU A 139 28.53 -16.52 6.00
CA LEU A 139 27.92 -15.29 6.50
C LEU A 139 28.38 -14.97 7.92
N THR A 140 28.78 -13.72 8.14
CA THR A 140 29.20 -13.20 9.46
C THR A 140 28.37 -11.97 9.83
N ILE A 141 28.50 -11.52 11.07
CA ILE A 141 27.76 -10.33 11.54
C ILE A 141 28.22 -9.06 10.82
N GLU A 142 29.51 -8.95 10.50
CA GLU A 142 30.07 -7.82 9.79
C GLU A 142 29.44 -7.66 8.41
N HIS A 143 29.18 -8.76 7.69
CA HIS A 143 28.48 -8.74 6.41
C HIS A 143 27.05 -8.22 6.54
N ILE A 144 26.37 -8.57 7.63
CA ILE A 144 24.99 -8.14 7.90
C ILE A 144 24.95 -6.67 8.27
N ASP A 145 25.89 -6.20 9.09
CA ASP A 145 25.98 -4.79 9.49
C ASP A 145 26.34 -3.91 8.29
N ALA A 146 27.28 -4.34 7.43
CA ALA A 146 27.59 -3.66 6.19
C ALA A 146 26.39 -3.57 5.25
N PHE A 147 25.62 -4.66 5.08
CA PHE A 147 24.36 -4.62 4.34
C PHE A 147 23.40 -3.59 4.90
N PHE A 148 23.20 -3.54 6.23
CA PHE A 148 22.29 -2.57 6.82
C PHE A 148 22.81 -1.14 6.74
N ALA A 149 24.11 -0.92 6.79
CA ALA A 149 24.70 0.40 6.62
C ALA A 149 24.42 0.97 5.22
N GLU A 150 24.51 0.12 4.19
CA GLU A 150 24.20 0.50 2.81
C GLU A 150 22.69 0.60 2.57
N PHE A 151 21.93 -0.43 2.96
CA PHE A 151 20.51 -0.57 2.61
C PHE A 151 19.59 0.40 3.37
N ASN A 152 19.98 0.81 4.59
CA ASN A 152 19.11 1.60 5.48
C ASN A 152 19.31 3.12 5.39
N CYS A 153 20.26 3.62 4.59
CA CYS A 153 20.63 5.04 4.59
C CYS A 153 19.48 6.00 4.33
N ASP A 154 18.52 5.60 3.49
CA ASP A 154 17.38 6.44 3.09
C ASP A 154 16.07 6.12 3.84
N PHE A 155 16.10 5.21 4.83
CA PHE A 155 14.88 4.78 5.51
C PHE A 155 14.74 5.34 6.92
N SER A 156 13.47 5.53 7.34
CA SER A 156 13.18 5.93 8.72
C SER A 156 13.62 4.86 9.72
N PRO A 157 13.97 5.24 10.98
CA PRO A 157 14.35 4.28 12.02
C PRO A 157 13.32 3.18 12.26
N ALA A 158 12.03 3.50 12.15
CA ALA A 158 10.94 2.51 12.26
C ALA A 158 10.99 1.48 11.13
N THR A 159 11.24 1.93 9.90
CA THR A 159 11.40 1.07 8.72
C THR A 159 12.63 0.17 8.86
N CYS A 160 13.77 0.74 9.27
CA CYS A 160 15.01 -0.01 9.52
C CYS A 160 14.82 -1.13 10.54
N ARG A 161 14.03 -0.88 11.59
CA ARG A 161 13.67 -1.91 12.58
C ARG A 161 12.88 -3.06 11.96
N VAL A 162 11.91 -2.75 11.11
CA VAL A 162 11.14 -3.78 10.39
C VAL A 162 12.06 -4.63 9.53
N TYR A 163 13.01 -4.00 8.82
CA TYR A 163 13.95 -4.70 7.96
C TYR A 163 14.92 -5.58 8.76
N ARG A 164 15.44 -5.10 9.89
CA ARG A 164 16.23 -5.93 10.82
C ARG A 164 15.43 -7.14 11.31
N SER A 165 14.18 -6.95 11.68
CA SER A 165 13.30 -8.05 12.11
C SER A 165 13.09 -9.09 11.00
N ILE A 166 13.02 -8.69 9.73
CA ILE A 166 12.90 -9.59 8.59
C ILE A 166 14.17 -10.43 8.43
N ILE A 167 15.34 -9.78 8.42
CA ILE A 167 16.62 -10.48 8.29
C ILE A 167 16.86 -11.40 9.48
N ARG A 168 16.58 -10.96 10.71
CA ARG A 168 16.67 -11.84 11.90
C ARG A 168 15.82 -13.10 11.73
N GLY A 169 14.58 -12.97 11.27
CA GLY A 169 13.72 -14.12 11.02
C GLY A 169 14.30 -15.07 9.96
N PHE A 170 14.90 -14.54 8.91
CA PHE A 170 15.58 -15.34 7.87
C PHE A 170 16.84 -16.04 8.41
N LEU A 171 17.68 -15.34 9.17
CA LEU A 171 18.87 -15.92 9.81
C LEU A 171 18.51 -17.06 10.79
N SER A 172 17.49 -16.84 11.60
CA SER A 172 16.96 -17.89 12.50
C SER A 172 16.50 -19.12 11.71
N TYR A 173 15.82 -18.93 10.59
CA TYR A 173 15.42 -20.02 9.70
C TYR A 173 16.63 -20.74 9.08
N LEU A 174 17.65 -20.02 8.63
CA LEU A 174 18.87 -20.61 8.07
C LEU A 174 19.62 -21.45 9.11
N TYR A 175 19.65 -21.02 10.36
CA TYR A 175 20.32 -21.71 11.43
C TYR A 175 19.51 -22.91 11.95
N HIS A 176 18.28 -22.67 12.44
CA HIS A 176 17.50 -23.70 13.14
C HIS A 176 16.81 -24.70 12.20
N GLN A 177 16.36 -24.25 11.02
CA GLN A 177 15.55 -25.10 10.13
C GLN A 177 16.37 -25.70 9.00
N ARG A 178 17.43 -25.03 8.56
CA ARG A 178 18.22 -25.44 7.40
C ARG A 178 19.67 -25.80 7.69
N GLN A 179 20.19 -25.41 8.85
CA GLN A 179 21.57 -25.65 9.28
C GLN A 179 22.61 -25.19 8.24
N ILE A 180 22.32 -24.11 7.50
CA ILE A 180 23.18 -23.55 6.47
C ILE A 180 24.28 -22.68 7.06
N ILE A 181 23.95 -21.88 8.09
CA ILE A 181 24.91 -21.03 8.81
C ILE A 181 25.38 -21.72 10.07
N LYS A 182 26.70 -21.58 10.35
CA LYS A 182 27.35 -22.29 11.46
C LYS A 182 27.03 -21.73 12.84
N ARG A 183 26.61 -20.46 12.94
CA ARG A 183 26.33 -19.76 14.18
C ARG A 183 24.95 -19.10 14.09
N ASP A 184 24.24 -19.02 15.20
CA ASP A 184 23.01 -18.24 15.25
C ASP A 184 23.34 -16.74 15.30
N LEU A 185 23.20 -16.10 14.15
CA LEU A 185 23.44 -14.65 13.99
C LEU A 185 22.20 -13.81 14.33
N ALA A 186 21.02 -14.43 14.44
CA ALA A 186 19.78 -13.69 14.66
C ALA A 186 19.75 -12.87 15.98
N PRO A 187 20.23 -13.36 17.13
CA PRO A 187 20.25 -12.60 18.38
C PRO A 187 21.16 -11.37 18.32
N VAL A 188 22.24 -11.43 17.51
CA VAL A 188 23.26 -10.36 17.44
C VAL A 188 22.82 -9.20 16.55
N VAL A 189 21.83 -9.39 15.68
CA VAL A 189 21.27 -8.32 14.84
C VAL A 189 20.41 -7.41 15.71
N VAL A 190 21.04 -6.47 16.39
CA VAL A 190 20.41 -5.53 17.32
C VAL A 190 20.21 -4.16 16.63
N GLY A 191 19.18 -3.46 16.99
CA GLY A 191 18.90 -2.10 16.50
C GLY A 191 18.82 -1.10 17.66
N ALA A 192 18.77 0.19 17.33
CA ALA A 192 18.61 1.24 18.33
C ALA A 192 17.38 1.00 19.24
N PRO A 193 17.49 1.30 20.54
CA PRO A 193 16.39 1.15 21.49
C PRO A 193 15.13 1.93 21.07
N MET A 194 13.96 1.36 21.33
CA MET A 194 12.69 1.97 20.91
C MET A 194 12.38 3.30 21.60
N PHE A 195 12.67 3.37 22.89
CA PHE A 195 12.34 4.53 23.72
C PHE A 195 13.11 5.79 23.29
N ALA A 196 14.34 5.66 22.76
CA ALA A 196 15.12 6.79 22.26
C ALA A 196 14.50 7.48 21.03
N GLN A 197 13.50 6.85 20.40
CA GLN A 197 12.84 7.33 19.19
C GLN A 197 11.33 7.54 19.37
N ALA A 198 10.79 7.24 20.56
CA ALA A 198 9.38 7.40 20.85
C ALA A 198 9.03 8.88 20.97
N LYS A 199 8.15 9.34 20.08
CA LYS A 199 7.49 10.65 20.25
C LYS A 199 6.32 10.50 21.20
N PRO A 200 5.97 11.55 21.98
CA PRO A 200 4.73 11.55 22.75
C PRO A 200 3.53 11.20 21.85
N PRO A 201 2.53 10.48 22.36
CA PRO A 201 1.31 10.24 21.61
C PRO A 201 0.69 11.57 21.19
N THR A 202 0.34 11.69 19.91
CA THR A 202 -0.44 12.82 19.40
C THR A 202 -1.92 12.45 19.46
N PHE A 203 -2.73 13.34 19.97
CA PHE A 203 -4.19 13.19 20.02
C PHE A 203 -4.87 14.52 19.64
N LEU A 204 -6.06 14.42 19.12
CA LEU A 204 -6.90 15.61 18.86
C LEU A 204 -7.61 16.03 20.13
N ARG A 205 -7.61 17.32 20.42
CA ARG A 205 -8.39 17.90 21.51
C ARG A 205 -9.88 17.94 21.13
N GLY A 206 -10.75 18.07 22.11
CA GLY A 206 -12.21 18.06 21.87
C GLY A 206 -12.68 19.13 20.88
N ASP A 207 -12.09 20.34 20.94
CA ASP A 207 -12.35 21.44 20.01
C ASP A 207 -11.83 21.15 18.58
N GLU A 208 -10.70 20.46 18.46
CA GLU A 208 -10.15 20.04 17.16
C GLU A 208 -11.01 18.93 16.54
N VAL A 209 -11.48 17.98 17.35
CA VAL A 209 -12.44 16.95 16.92
C VAL A 209 -13.71 17.59 16.40
N LYS A 210 -14.27 18.56 17.15
CA LYS A 210 -15.46 19.29 16.73
C LYS A 210 -15.23 20.01 15.40
N LYS A 211 -14.15 20.77 15.27
CA LYS A 211 -13.77 21.43 13.99
C LYS A 211 -13.62 20.46 12.84
N LEU A 212 -13.06 19.26 13.10
CA LEU A 212 -12.95 18.22 12.08
C LEU A 212 -14.31 17.77 11.57
N PHE A 213 -15.26 17.48 12.46
CA PHE A 213 -16.61 17.09 12.08
C PHE A 213 -17.38 18.24 11.39
N ASP A 214 -17.26 19.46 11.88
CA ASP A 214 -17.90 20.66 11.33
C ASP A 214 -17.37 21.01 9.92
N SER A 215 -16.14 20.59 9.58
CA SER A 215 -15.53 20.82 8.25
C SER A 215 -16.04 19.87 7.17
N ILE A 216 -16.84 18.86 7.52
CA ILE A 216 -17.34 17.87 6.55
C ILE A 216 -18.63 18.40 5.91
N ASP A 217 -18.61 18.52 4.59
CA ASP A 217 -19.81 18.87 3.82
C ASP A 217 -20.77 17.67 3.73
N CYS A 218 -21.70 17.59 4.66
CA CYS A 218 -22.71 16.52 4.71
C CYS A 218 -23.81 16.64 3.63
N TYR A 219 -23.78 17.65 2.75
CA TYR A 219 -24.67 17.74 1.59
C TYR A 219 -24.13 16.98 0.39
N SER A 220 -22.85 16.64 0.36
CA SER A 220 -22.24 15.84 -0.69
C SER A 220 -22.23 14.34 -0.36
N GLN A 221 -22.29 13.50 -1.39
CA GLN A 221 -22.18 12.03 -1.23
C GLN A 221 -20.86 11.61 -0.55
N ILE A 222 -19.77 12.29 -0.94
CA ILE A 222 -18.45 12.04 -0.34
C ILE A 222 -18.42 12.47 1.13
N GLY A 223 -19.06 13.59 1.44
CA GLY A 223 -19.15 14.07 2.82
C GLY A 223 -19.95 13.15 3.73
N LEU A 224 -21.15 12.69 3.31
CA LEU A 224 -21.93 11.71 4.06
C LEU A 224 -21.15 10.42 4.32
N ARG A 225 -20.44 9.91 3.31
CA ARG A 225 -19.56 8.75 3.45
C ARG A 225 -18.45 9.00 4.45
N THR A 226 -17.75 10.13 4.33
CA THR A 226 -16.63 10.51 5.21
C THR A 226 -17.11 10.68 6.63
N TYR A 227 -18.26 11.33 6.84
CA TYR A 227 -18.87 11.53 8.15
C TYR A 227 -19.21 10.19 8.84
N ALA A 228 -19.83 9.26 8.10
CA ALA A 228 -20.15 7.93 8.64
C ALA A 228 -18.88 7.13 9.01
N MET A 229 -17.84 7.18 8.17
CA MET A 229 -16.55 6.54 8.46
C MET A 229 -15.88 7.13 9.71
N LEU A 230 -15.88 8.46 9.84
CA LEU A 230 -15.29 9.13 10.98
C LEU A 230 -16.08 8.90 12.27
N GLN A 231 -17.42 8.84 12.19
CA GLN A 231 -18.24 8.48 13.35
C GLN A 231 -17.90 7.06 13.86
N LEU A 232 -17.79 6.09 12.98
CA LEU A 232 -17.36 4.73 13.34
C LEU A 232 -15.95 4.70 13.97
N ALA A 233 -15.01 5.46 13.40
CA ALA A 233 -13.66 5.55 13.95
C ALA A 233 -13.65 6.21 15.34
N TYR A 234 -14.38 7.32 15.50
CA TYR A 234 -14.38 8.12 16.71
C TYR A 234 -15.12 7.46 17.87
N THR A 235 -16.32 6.93 17.61
CA THR A 235 -17.19 6.38 18.66
C THR A 235 -16.82 4.95 19.06
N LEU A 236 -16.35 4.14 18.10
CA LEU A 236 -16.06 2.72 18.33
C LEU A 236 -14.55 2.40 18.32
N GLY A 237 -13.69 3.38 18.04
CA GLY A 237 -12.25 3.17 17.96
C GLY A 237 -11.82 2.18 16.86
N LEU A 238 -12.61 2.03 15.81
CA LEU A 238 -12.32 1.09 14.72
C LEU A 238 -11.15 1.56 13.87
N ARG A 239 -10.33 0.60 13.45
CA ARG A 239 -9.24 0.89 12.50
C ARG A 239 -9.80 1.15 11.10
N PRO A 240 -9.12 1.98 10.28
CA PRO A 240 -9.57 2.24 8.90
C PRO A 240 -9.82 0.96 8.08
N VAL A 241 -8.98 -0.06 8.24
CA VAL A 241 -9.15 -1.35 7.56
C VAL A 241 -10.41 -2.08 8.03
N GLU A 242 -10.71 -2.06 9.33
CA GLU A 242 -11.93 -2.66 9.90
C GLU A 242 -13.17 -1.95 9.34
N ILE A 243 -13.17 -0.61 9.29
CA ILE A 243 -14.26 0.19 8.72
C ILE A 243 -14.50 -0.14 7.24
N CYS A 244 -13.42 -0.23 6.44
CA CYS A 244 -13.55 -0.54 5.01
C CYS A 244 -14.05 -1.97 4.71
N GLN A 245 -14.01 -2.86 5.69
CA GLN A 245 -14.45 -4.26 5.54
C GLN A 245 -15.86 -4.51 6.06
N ILE A 246 -16.50 -3.52 6.67
CA ILE A 246 -17.89 -3.63 7.13
C ILE A 246 -18.81 -3.91 5.93
N THR A 247 -19.73 -4.81 6.13
CA THR A 247 -20.80 -5.12 5.17
C THR A 247 -22.17 -4.69 5.73
N LEU A 248 -23.18 -4.64 4.87
CA LEU A 248 -24.55 -4.36 5.29
C LEU A 248 -25.08 -5.40 6.27
N ASP A 249 -24.57 -6.64 6.21
CA ASP A 249 -24.98 -7.75 7.08
C ASP A 249 -24.38 -7.65 8.48
N ASP A 250 -23.31 -6.87 8.64
CA ASP A 250 -22.66 -6.68 9.93
C ASP A 250 -23.37 -5.67 10.82
N ILE A 251 -24.35 -4.92 10.29
CA ILE A 251 -25.06 -3.85 11.00
C ILE A 251 -26.48 -4.27 11.34
N SER A 252 -26.79 -4.34 12.61
CA SER A 252 -28.15 -4.56 13.11
C SER A 252 -28.76 -3.27 13.66
N PHE A 253 -29.52 -2.57 12.83
CA PHE A 253 -30.24 -1.36 13.27
C PHE A 253 -31.26 -1.64 14.38
N ARG A 254 -31.91 -2.81 14.33
CA ARG A 254 -32.91 -3.20 15.34
C ARG A 254 -32.30 -3.41 16.72
N LYS A 255 -31.09 -3.97 16.79
CA LYS A 255 -30.38 -4.20 18.05
C LYS A 255 -29.45 -3.04 18.42
N ALA A 256 -29.27 -2.08 17.53
CA ALA A 256 -28.27 -1.03 17.63
C ALA A 256 -26.84 -1.61 17.86
N GLU A 257 -26.46 -2.60 17.06
CA GLU A 257 -25.18 -3.32 17.17
C GLU A 257 -24.48 -3.43 15.82
N ILE A 258 -23.16 -3.50 15.89
CA ILE A 258 -22.31 -3.81 14.73
C ILE A 258 -21.37 -4.98 15.06
N ASN A 259 -21.25 -5.91 14.12
CA ASN A 259 -20.36 -7.05 14.21
C ASN A 259 -19.10 -6.79 13.38
N ILE A 260 -17.92 -6.83 14.01
CA ILE A 260 -16.63 -6.66 13.35
C ILE A 260 -15.95 -8.02 13.22
N ASN A 261 -16.13 -8.66 12.08
CA ASN A 261 -15.65 -10.02 11.83
C ASN A 261 -14.15 -10.06 11.47
N MET A 262 -13.68 -9.08 10.68
CA MET A 262 -12.32 -9.06 10.11
C MET A 262 -11.39 -8.20 10.96
N ARG A 263 -10.93 -8.76 12.07
CA ARG A 263 -9.99 -8.10 12.99
C ARG A 263 -8.58 -8.68 12.89
N LYS A 264 -7.60 -7.87 13.29
CA LYS A 264 -6.18 -8.30 13.31
C LYS A 264 -5.94 -9.56 14.15
N CYS A 265 -6.75 -9.80 15.18
CA CYS A 265 -6.63 -10.94 16.09
C CYS A 265 -7.58 -12.10 15.72
N HIS A 266 -8.28 -12.03 14.60
CA HIS A 266 -9.28 -13.01 14.13
C HIS A 266 -10.44 -13.29 15.12
N ASN A 267 -10.59 -12.51 16.19
CA ASN A 267 -11.70 -12.62 17.12
C ASN A 267 -12.80 -11.63 16.72
N PRO A 268 -14.01 -12.09 16.36
CA PRO A 268 -15.12 -11.20 16.08
C PRO A 268 -15.48 -10.37 17.31
N LEU A 269 -15.99 -9.16 17.11
CA LEU A 269 -16.37 -8.24 18.16
C LEU A 269 -17.71 -7.63 17.82
N ILE A 270 -18.68 -7.76 18.74
CA ILE A 270 -19.96 -7.07 18.66
C ILE A 270 -19.87 -5.81 19.52
N LEU A 271 -20.20 -4.66 18.95
CA LEU A 271 -20.18 -3.38 19.61
C LEU A 271 -21.55 -2.71 19.53
N PRO A 272 -21.99 -2.01 20.61
CA PRO A 272 -23.19 -1.19 20.55
C PRO A 272 -22.94 0.03 19.65
N LEU A 273 -23.95 0.40 18.88
CA LEU A 273 -23.93 1.58 18.01
C LEU A 273 -24.61 2.75 18.74
N PRO A 274 -23.88 3.83 19.04
CA PRO A 274 -24.49 5.07 19.54
C PRO A 274 -25.45 5.67 18.50
N GLU A 275 -26.50 6.34 18.98
CA GLU A 275 -27.55 6.93 18.12
C GLU A 275 -26.98 7.84 17.03
N VAL A 276 -25.98 8.67 17.36
CA VAL A 276 -25.31 9.57 16.41
C VAL A 276 -24.67 8.77 15.27
N THR A 277 -24.03 7.64 15.60
CA THR A 277 -23.41 6.76 14.60
C THR A 277 -24.46 6.07 13.75
N ILE A 278 -25.57 5.61 14.34
CA ILE A 278 -26.71 5.04 13.60
C ILE A 278 -27.26 6.05 12.59
N LYS A 279 -27.48 7.31 13.02
CA LYS A 279 -27.96 8.38 12.14
C LYS A 279 -26.98 8.65 10.98
N ALA A 280 -25.68 8.70 11.26
CA ALA A 280 -24.66 8.90 10.23
C ALA A 280 -24.61 7.76 9.21
N ILE A 281 -24.70 6.53 9.68
CA ILE A 281 -24.78 5.33 8.85
C ILE A 281 -26.04 5.34 7.98
N ALA A 282 -27.20 5.61 8.55
CA ALA A 282 -28.46 5.67 7.83
C ALA A 282 -28.46 6.77 6.77
N ALA A 283 -27.96 7.96 7.10
CA ALA A 283 -27.83 9.07 6.16
C ALA A 283 -26.94 8.72 4.97
N TYR A 284 -25.82 8.01 5.19
CA TYR A 284 -24.97 7.54 4.11
C TYR A 284 -25.66 6.48 3.24
N ILE A 285 -26.34 5.50 3.84
CA ILE A 285 -27.05 4.44 3.08
C ILE A 285 -28.10 5.04 2.16
N ILE A 286 -28.91 5.96 2.70
CA ILE A 286 -30.07 6.53 1.98
C ILE A 286 -29.61 7.58 0.96
N GLY A 287 -28.67 8.44 1.35
CA GLY A 287 -28.33 9.64 0.57
C GLY A 287 -27.12 9.52 -0.35
N ALA A 288 -26.22 8.56 -0.10
CA ALA A 288 -24.92 8.59 -0.76
C ALA A 288 -24.36 7.24 -1.20
N ARG A 289 -24.83 6.12 -0.64
CA ARG A 289 -24.31 4.81 -1.01
C ARG A 289 -24.70 4.47 -2.44
N PRO A 290 -23.71 4.15 -3.33
CA PRO A 290 -24.03 3.75 -4.70
C PRO A 290 -24.88 2.46 -4.72
N GLN A 291 -25.81 2.37 -5.67
CA GLN A 291 -26.49 1.14 -5.94
C GLN A 291 -25.49 0.11 -6.47
N SER A 292 -25.28 -0.97 -5.75
CA SER A 292 -24.32 -2.00 -6.07
C SER A 292 -24.77 -3.36 -5.59
N ALA A 293 -24.46 -4.41 -6.36
CA ALA A 293 -24.66 -5.80 -5.95
C ALA A 293 -23.68 -6.20 -4.81
N HIS A 294 -22.59 -5.45 -4.62
CA HIS A 294 -21.66 -5.69 -3.52
C HIS A 294 -22.28 -5.28 -2.19
N ARG A 295 -22.15 -6.14 -1.20
CA ARG A 295 -22.66 -5.89 0.14
C ARG A 295 -21.69 -5.11 1.03
N THR A 296 -20.49 -4.77 0.55
CA THR A 296 -19.58 -3.84 1.27
C THR A 296 -20.28 -2.54 1.57
N PHE A 297 -20.04 -2.02 2.77
CA PHE A 297 -20.77 -0.85 3.24
C PHE A 297 -20.27 0.44 2.58
N PHE A 298 -18.95 0.61 2.46
CA PHE A 298 -18.30 1.78 1.88
C PHE A 298 -17.66 1.54 0.51
#